data_a32ee6caced57f2f4bd36a5ad2a90c59
#
_entry.id   a32ee6caced57f2f4bd36a5ad2a90c59
#
_cell.length_a   1.000
_cell.length_b   1.000
_cell.length_c   1.000
_cell.angle_alpha   90.00
_cell.angle_beta   90.00
_cell.angle_gamma   90.00
#
_symmetry.space_group_name_H-M   'P 1'
#
loop_
_entity.id
_entity.type
_entity.pdbx_description
1 polymer ?
#
loop_
_entity_poly.entity_id
_entity_poly.type
_entity_poly.pdbx_seq_one_letter_code
_entity_poly.pdbx_strand_id
1 'polypeptide(L)'
;DGNNFSGQIPESLSDLENIYSINISYNQFSGLIPDSICDLGLDWSQWDNQVTNGLQNNNFCPPYPNCLSEIEIGYQDTSECLDCSNLSGDINNDNILDILDIVFTVNCILTQSCDSCSDMNNDDIINIQDIILMIGEVLDNP
;
A
#
# COMPACT_ATOMS: atom_id res chain seq x y z
N ASP A 1 -13.27 -11.84 -10.99
CA ASP A 1 -13.98 -10.58 -10.80
C ASP A 1 -15.33 -10.79 -10.09
N GLY A 2 -15.75 -9.78 -9.31
CA GLY A 2 -17.04 -9.77 -8.64
C GLY A 2 -17.21 -10.80 -7.52
N ASN A 3 -16.24 -10.91 -6.63
CA ASN A 3 -16.27 -11.77 -5.44
C ASN A 3 -16.09 -10.94 -4.16
N ASN A 4 -15.88 -11.61 -3.04
CA ASN A 4 -15.62 -11.00 -1.74
C ASN A 4 -14.21 -11.37 -1.24
N PHE A 5 -13.25 -11.51 -2.15
CA PHE A 5 -11.86 -11.71 -1.75
C PHE A 5 -11.32 -10.45 -1.10
N SER A 6 -10.62 -10.61 0.01
CA SER A 6 -10.05 -9.52 0.80
C SER A 6 -8.60 -9.82 1.19
N GLY A 7 -7.96 -8.86 1.81
CA GLY A 7 -6.55 -8.93 2.22
C GLY A 7 -5.64 -8.23 1.22
N GLN A 8 -4.35 -8.38 1.42
CA GLN A 8 -3.33 -7.72 0.60
C GLN A 8 -2.85 -8.61 -0.55
N ILE A 9 -2.33 -7.99 -1.61
CA ILE A 9 -1.59 -8.71 -2.64
C ILE A 9 -0.21 -9.09 -2.05
N PRO A 10 0.16 -10.38 -2.02
CA PRO A 10 1.46 -10.77 -1.48
C PRO A 10 2.58 -10.45 -2.48
N GLU A 11 3.75 -10.00 -1.99
CA GLU A 11 4.96 -9.78 -2.78
C GLU A 11 5.34 -11.01 -3.64
N SER A 12 5.14 -12.22 -3.08
CA SER A 12 5.42 -13.47 -3.78
C SER A 12 4.54 -13.73 -5.01
N LEU A 13 3.58 -12.84 -5.31
CA LEU A 13 2.83 -12.95 -6.56
C LEU A 13 3.76 -12.87 -7.78
N SER A 14 4.84 -12.09 -7.69
CA SER A 14 5.86 -11.98 -8.76
C SER A 14 6.65 -13.27 -9.01
N ASP A 15 6.64 -14.21 -8.08
CA ASP A 15 7.31 -15.51 -8.24
C ASP A 15 6.58 -16.43 -9.24
N LEU A 16 5.42 -16.03 -9.72
CA LEU A 16 4.62 -16.81 -10.67
C LEU A 16 5.13 -16.65 -12.10
N GLU A 17 6.11 -17.48 -12.49
CA GLU A 17 6.83 -17.41 -13.77
C GLU A 17 5.95 -17.55 -15.04
N ASN A 18 4.72 -18.07 -14.95
CA ASN A 18 3.88 -18.40 -16.10
C ASN A 18 2.48 -17.78 -15.98
N ILE A 19 2.39 -16.60 -15.40
CA ILE A 19 1.12 -15.89 -15.32
C ILE A 19 0.90 -15.11 -16.62
N TYR A 20 -0.28 -15.26 -17.22
CA TYR A 20 -0.63 -14.59 -18.48
C TYR A 20 -1.64 -13.47 -18.26
N SER A 21 -2.39 -13.52 -17.18
CA SER A 21 -3.32 -12.46 -16.78
C SER A 21 -3.70 -12.56 -15.32
N ILE A 22 -4.00 -11.41 -14.73
CA ILE A 22 -4.57 -11.28 -13.39
C ILE A 22 -5.79 -10.36 -13.48
N ASN A 23 -6.94 -10.88 -13.09
CA ASN A 23 -8.11 -10.04 -12.90
C ASN A 23 -8.67 -10.27 -11.49
N ILE A 24 -8.39 -9.32 -10.62
CA ILE A 24 -8.87 -9.29 -9.24
C ILE A 24 -9.87 -8.16 -9.01
N SER A 25 -10.35 -7.54 -10.08
CA SER A 25 -11.33 -6.45 -10.01
C SER A 25 -12.62 -6.84 -9.30
N TYR A 26 -13.32 -5.84 -8.76
CA TYR A 26 -14.59 -6.00 -8.05
C TYR A 26 -14.48 -6.99 -6.87
N ASN A 27 -13.54 -6.73 -5.96
CA ASN A 27 -13.33 -7.47 -4.72
C ASN A 27 -13.14 -6.49 -3.54
N GLN A 28 -12.55 -6.96 -2.45
CA GLN A 28 -12.27 -6.18 -1.24
C GLN A 28 -10.78 -6.28 -0.88
N PHE A 29 -9.92 -6.38 -1.89
CA PHE A 29 -8.47 -6.32 -1.65
C PHE A 29 -8.10 -4.92 -1.14
N SER A 30 -7.17 -4.85 -0.19
CA SER A 30 -6.79 -3.62 0.50
C SER A 30 -5.28 -3.53 0.68
N GLY A 31 -4.82 -2.42 1.25
CA GLY A 31 -3.40 -2.13 1.44
C GLY A 31 -2.73 -1.67 0.15
N LEU A 32 -1.41 -1.67 0.15
CA LEU A 32 -0.62 -1.25 -1.00
C LEU A 32 -0.64 -2.31 -2.11
N ILE A 33 -0.56 -1.87 -3.36
CA ILE A 33 -0.22 -2.74 -4.47
C ILE A 33 1.30 -2.87 -4.47
N PRO A 34 1.88 -4.09 -4.35
CA PRO A 34 3.33 -4.24 -4.27
C PRO A 34 4.01 -3.88 -5.61
N ASP A 35 5.18 -3.24 -5.54
CA ASP A 35 5.96 -2.86 -6.73
C ASP A 35 6.35 -4.07 -7.57
N SER A 36 6.49 -5.23 -6.95
CA SER A 36 6.75 -6.50 -7.63
C SER A 36 5.68 -6.89 -8.66
N ILE A 37 4.49 -6.27 -8.63
CA ILE A 37 3.47 -6.46 -9.67
C ILE A 37 3.98 -6.04 -11.06
N CYS A 38 4.93 -5.11 -11.10
CA CYS A 38 5.56 -4.64 -12.34
C CYS A 38 6.43 -5.72 -13.00
N ASP A 39 6.97 -6.64 -12.20
CA ASP A 39 7.87 -7.71 -12.66
C ASP A 39 7.11 -8.83 -13.39
N LEU A 40 5.79 -8.88 -13.25
CA LEU A 40 4.94 -9.85 -13.95
C LEU A 40 4.92 -9.66 -15.47
N GLY A 41 5.33 -8.50 -15.98
CA GLY A 41 5.36 -8.21 -17.42
C GLY A 41 3.97 -8.25 -18.09
N LEU A 42 2.90 -8.03 -17.31
CA LEU A 42 1.53 -8.03 -17.81
C LEU A 42 1.21 -6.71 -18.49
N ASP A 43 0.45 -6.76 -19.57
CA ASP A 43 -0.10 -5.56 -20.20
C ASP A 43 -1.40 -5.16 -19.51
N TRP A 44 -1.33 -4.11 -18.69
CA TRP A 44 -2.47 -3.58 -17.94
C TRP A 44 -3.36 -2.66 -18.78
N SER A 45 -2.87 -2.20 -19.94
CA SER A 45 -3.58 -1.26 -20.83
C SER A 45 -4.65 -1.92 -21.70
N GLN A 46 -4.72 -3.24 -21.73
CA GLN A 46 -5.58 -3.99 -22.62
C GLN A 46 -7.02 -4.05 -22.11
N TRP A 47 -7.87 -3.26 -22.73
CA TRP A 47 -9.33 -3.33 -22.61
C TRP A 47 -9.96 -4.23 -23.68
N ASP A 48 -9.18 -5.16 -24.25
CA ASP A 48 -9.67 -6.06 -25.29
C ASP A 48 -10.41 -7.26 -24.67
N ASN A 49 -11.51 -7.63 -25.32
CA ASN A 49 -12.58 -8.51 -24.81
C ASN A 49 -12.17 -9.96 -24.47
N GLN A 50 -10.89 -10.33 -24.40
CA GLN A 50 -10.51 -11.73 -24.23
C GLN A 50 -9.62 -12.05 -23.04
N VAL A 51 -8.76 -11.15 -22.58
CA VAL A 51 -7.95 -11.32 -21.36
C VAL A 51 -7.73 -9.95 -20.76
N THR A 52 -8.46 -9.62 -19.73
CA THR A 52 -8.33 -8.32 -19.07
C THR A 52 -7.62 -8.50 -17.75
N ASN A 53 -6.44 -7.88 -17.60
CA ASN A 53 -5.89 -7.61 -16.30
C ASN A 53 -6.76 -6.54 -15.63
N GLY A 54 -7.02 -6.66 -14.35
CA GLY A 54 -7.92 -5.72 -13.69
C GLY A 54 -7.68 -5.62 -12.19
N LEU A 55 -7.52 -4.39 -11.72
CA LEU A 55 -7.34 -4.03 -10.32
C LEU A 55 -8.52 -3.21 -9.77
N GLN A 56 -9.33 -2.63 -10.66
CA GLN A 56 -10.37 -1.68 -10.31
C GLN A 56 -11.43 -2.22 -9.35
N ASN A 57 -12.07 -1.32 -8.63
CA ASN A 57 -13.13 -1.61 -7.66
C ASN A 57 -12.67 -2.57 -6.55
N ASN A 58 -11.62 -2.17 -5.88
CA ASN A 58 -11.08 -2.72 -4.64
C ASN A 58 -10.87 -1.58 -3.63
N ASN A 59 -10.10 -1.82 -2.58
CA ASN A 59 -9.76 -0.89 -1.51
C ASN A 59 -8.25 -0.67 -1.44
N PHE A 60 -7.57 -0.66 -2.59
CA PHE A 60 -6.13 -0.42 -2.60
C PHE A 60 -5.80 1.03 -2.26
N CYS A 61 -4.75 1.20 -1.46
CA CYS A 61 -4.27 2.49 -1.01
C CYS A 61 -3.09 3.00 -1.85
N PRO A 62 -2.98 4.32 -2.08
CA PRO A 62 -1.77 4.91 -2.63
C PRO A 62 -0.61 4.85 -1.58
N PRO A 63 0.68 4.99 -2.03
CA PRO A 63 1.07 5.22 -3.41
C PRO A 63 0.93 3.96 -4.28
N TYR A 64 0.72 4.16 -5.57
CA TYR A 64 0.60 3.06 -6.53
C TYR A 64 1.90 2.87 -7.31
N PRO A 65 2.23 1.61 -7.71
CA PRO A 65 3.43 1.32 -8.50
C PRO A 65 3.53 2.15 -9.78
N ASN A 66 4.72 2.67 -10.07
CA ASN A 66 4.97 3.55 -11.22
C ASN A 66 4.72 2.92 -12.60
N CYS A 67 4.62 1.59 -12.67
CA CYS A 67 4.28 0.88 -13.91
C CYS A 67 2.79 0.88 -14.22
N LEU A 68 1.95 1.35 -13.30
CA LEU A 68 0.51 1.41 -13.44
C LEU A 68 0.06 2.87 -13.59
N SER A 69 -0.73 3.16 -14.62
CA SER A 69 -1.42 4.44 -14.74
C SER A 69 -2.69 4.48 -13.91
N GLU A 70 -3.20 5.68 -13.62
CA GLU A 70 -4.49 5.86 -12.92
C GLU A 70 -5.65 5.14 -13.63
N ILE A 71 -5.60 5.03 -14.96
CA ILE A 71 -6.63 4.33 -15.75
C ILE A 71 -6.57 2.82 -15.50
N GLU A 72 -5.37 2.27 -15.38
CA GLU A 72 -5.14 0.83 -15.16
C GLU A 72 -5.48 0.40 -13.74
N ILE A 73 -5.20 1.26 -12.77
CA ILE A 73 -5.60 1.09 -11.37
C ILE A 73 -7.13 1.17 -11.25
N GLY A 74 -7.75 2.12 -11.97
CA GLY A 74 -9.17 2.38 -11.92
C GLY A 74 -9.65 2.89 -10.57
N TYR A 75 -10.97 2.86 -10.35
CA TYR A 75 -11.55 3.30 -9.08
C TYR A 75 -11.14 2.36 -7.93
N GLN A 76 -10.71 2.98 -6.83
CA GLN A 76 -10.46 2.32 -5.54
C GLN A 76 -11.26 3.02 -4.45
N ASP A 77 -11.82 2.27 -3.52
CA ASP A 77 -12.38 2.85 -2.29
C ASP A 77 -11.23 3.06 -1.29
N THR A 78 -10.76 4.29 -1.21
CA THR A 78 -9.65 4.68 -0.33
C THR A 78 -10.11 5.22 1.03
N SER A 79 -11.38 5.03 1.39
CA SER A 79 -11.95 5.57 2.64
C SER A 79 -11.31 4.98 3.91
N GLU A 80 -10.76 3.76 3.79
CA GLU A 80 -10.06 3.09 4.89
C GLU A 80 -8.52 3.24 4.78
N CYS A 81 -8.04 3.99 3.79
CA CYS A 81 -6.60 4.24 3.65
C CYS A 81 -6.15 5.28 4.67
N LEU A 82 -5.01 5.04 5.27
CA LEU A 82 -4.39 6.04 6.13
C LEU A 82 -4.01 7.27 5.29
N ASP A 83 -4.47 8.41 5.69
CA ASP A 83 -4.13 9.70 5.07
C ASP A 83 -3.00 10.37 5.87
N CYS A 84 -1.77 10.08 5.49
CA CYS A 84 -0.57 10.68 6.10
C CYS A 84 -0.39 12.16 5.78
N SER A 85 -1.29 12.75 4.95
CA SER A 85 -1.16 14.15 4.52
C SER A 85 -1.36 15.14 5.66
N ASN A 86 -2.06 14.74 6.73
CA ASN A 86 -2.35 15.60 7.86
C ASN A 86 -1.26 15.59 8.92
N LEU A 87 -0.70 14.43 9.22
CA LEU A 87 0.36 14.29 10.23
C LEU A 87 1.22 13.06 9.92
N SER A 88 2.43 13.29 9.40
CA SER A 88 3.38 12.21 9.15
C SER A 88 3.73 11.51 10.47
N GLY A 89 3.72 10.18 10.46
CA GLY A 89 3.99 9.37 11.65
C GLY A 89 2.77 9.04 12.52
N ASP A 90 1.60 9.63 12.26
CA ASP A 90 0.34 9.28 12.93
C ASP A 90 -0.21 7.98 12.33
N ILE A 91 0.19 6.87 12.90
CA ILE A 91 -0.12 5.52 12.38
C ILE A 91 -1.50 5.06 12.82
N ASN A 92 -1.96 5.51 13.98
CA ASN A 92 -3.26 5.13 14.53
C ASN A 92 -4.39 6.06 14.07
N ASN A 93 -4.04 7.14 13.34
CA ASN A 93 -4.94 8.13 12.77
C ASN A 93 -5.82 8.84 13.81
N ASP A 94 -5.25 9.10 14.99
CA ASP A 94 -5.93 9.85 16.07
C ASP A 94 -5.64 11.36 16.03
N ASN A 95 -4.87 11.82 15.05
CA ASN A 95 -4.38 13.17 14.83
C ASN A 95 -3.41 13.68 15.92
N ILE A 96 -2.75 12.76 16.62
CA ILE A 96 -1.72 13.05 17.62
C ILE A 96 -0.51 12.18 17.33
N LEU A 97 0.62 12.77 17.04
CA LEU A 97 1.87 12.01 16.96
C LEU A 97 2.42 11.78 18.38
N ASP A 98 2.32 10.56 18.89
CA ASP A 98 2.74 10.22 20.24
C ASP A 98 3.46 8.86 20.35
N ILE A 99 3.65 8.39 21.59
CA ILE A 99 4.36 7.13 21.84
C ILE A 99 3.64 5.90 21.26
N LEU A 100 2.33 5.97 21.05
CA LEU A 100 1.57 4.85 20.50
C LEU A 100 1.93 4.63 19.03
N ASP A 101 2.13 5.70 18.27
CA ASP A 101 2.57 5.62 16.86
C ASP A 101 3.96 4.99 16.75
N ILE A 102 4.87 5.37 17.65
CA ILE A 102 6.19 4.74 17.71
C ILE A 102 6.06 3.24 17.97
N VAL A 103 5.19 2.82 18.89
CA VAL A 103 4.94 1.39 19.18
C VAL A 103 4.36 0.68 17.96
N PHE A 104 3.41 1.30 17.26
CA PHE A 104 2.86 0.73 16.02
C PHE A 104 3.92 0.60 14.93
N THR A 105 4.77 1.62 14.73
CA THR A 105 5.88 1.57 13.77
C THR A 105 6.89 0.47 14.11
N VAL A 106 7.27 0.31 15.38
CA VAL A 106 8.13 -0.80 15.81
C VAL A 106 7.49 -2.16 15.47
N ASN A 107 6.20 -2.31 15.78
CA ASN A 107 5.48 -3.55 15.49
C ASN A 107 5.39 -3.83 13.99
N CYS A 108 5.14 -2.81 13.17
CA CYS A 108 5.06 -2.98 11.73
C CYS A 108 6.40 -3.42 11.14
N ILE A 109 7.52 -2.84 11.59
CA ILE A 109 8.88 -3.26 11.16
C ILE A 109 9.13 -4.73 11.51
N LEU A 110 8.72 -5.16 12.71
CA LEU A 110 8.91 -6.55 13.15
C LEU A 110 8.05 -7.55 12.38
N THR A 111 6.88 -7.13 11.92
CA THR A 111 5.92 -7.97 11.19
C THR A 111 6.03 -7.82 9.67
N GLN A 112 6.86 -6.89 9.19
CA GLN A 112 7.01 -6.54 7.76
C GLN A 112 5.67 -6.13 7.11
N SER A 113 4.84 -5.40 7.86
CA SER A 113 3.52 -4.95 7.40
C SER A 113 3.35 -3.45 7.69
N CYS A 114 4.30 -2.64 7.23
CA CYS A 114 4.28 -1.20 7.44
C CYS A 114 3.43 -0.48 6.40
N ASP A 115 2.83 0.62 6.85
CA ASP A 115 2.18 1.61 6.01
C ASP A 115 3.16 2.74 5.70
N SER A 116 2.96 3.43 4.57
CA SER A 116 3.79 4.56 4.14
C SER A 116 3.82 5.73 5.14
N CYS A 117 2.83 5.85 6.03
CA CYS A 117 2.81 6.84 7.09
C CYS A 117 3.99 6.70 8.07
N SER A 118 4.58 5.51 8.17
CA SER A 118 5.74 5.25 9.00
C SER A 118 7.07 5.74 8.39
N ASP A 119 7.08 6.09 7.10
CA ASP A 119 8.27 6.61 6.41
C ASP A 119 8.43 8.11 6.67
N MET A 120 9.17 8.44 7.73
CA MET A 120 9.35 9.82 8.18
C MET A 120 10.35 10.62 7.34
N ASN A 121 11.27 9.94 6.66
CA ASN A 121 12.32 10.58 5.87
C ASN A 121 12.05 10.54 4.35
N ASN A 122 10.99 9.84 3.92
CA ASN A 122 10.58 9.65 2.54
C ASN A 122 11.69 9.00 1.68
N ASP A 123 12.36 7.98 2.24
CA ASP A 123 13.37 7.20 1.52
C ASP A 123 12.84 5.86 0.99
N ASP A 124 11.53 5.63 1.11
CA ASP A 124 10.80 4.41 0.75
C ASP A 124 11.22 3.16 1.56
N ILE A 125 11.96 3.35 2.67
CA ILE A 125 12.45 2.26 3.52
C ILE A 125 12.07 2.50 4.97
N ILE A 126 11.03 1.87 5.44
CA ILE A 126 10.60 1.99 6.84
C ILE A 126 11.51 1.17 7.75
N ASN A 127 12.27 1.86 8.59
CA ASN A 127 13.32 1.27 9.44
C ASN A 127 13.54 2.06 10.75
N ILE A 128 14.65 1.78 11.43
CA ILE A 128 14.99 2.44 12.71
C ILE A 128 15.21 3.96 12.57
N GLN A 129 15.55 4.47 11.39
CA GLN A 129 15.75 5.89 11.16
C GLN A 129 14.44 6.65 11.30
N ASP A 130 13.35 6.09 10.81
CA ASP A 130 12.00 6.68 10.93
C ASP A 130 11.56 6.74 12.38
N ILE A 131 11.82 5.68 13.15
CA ILE A 131 11.54 5.67 14.59
C ILE A 131 12.32 6.79 15.31
N ILE A 132 13.58 7.03 14.94
CA ILE A 132 14.39 8.10 15.54
C ILE A 132 13.79 9.47 15.22
N LEU A 133 13.30 9.67 13.99
CA LEU A 133 12.65 10.92 13.59
C LEU A 133 11.33 11.11 14.33
N MET A 134 10.47 10.06 14.43
CA MET A 134 9.24 10.12 15.22
C MET A 134 9.50 10.50 16.67
N ILE A 135 10.52 9.89 17.31
CA ILE A 135 10.91 10.23 18.69
C ILE A 135 11.29 11.71 18.78
N GLY A 136 12.02 12.23 17.81
CA GLY A 136 12.39 13.65 17.76
C GLY A 136 11.16 14.56 17.76
N GLU A 137 10.21 14.29 16.86
CA GLU A 137 8.97 15.08 16.76
C GLU A 137 8.10 15.01 18.02
N VAL A 138 7.97 13.82 18.63
CA VAL A 138 7.23 13.62 19.89
C VAL A 138 7.85 14.39 21.06
N LEU A 139 9.18 14.46 21.11
CA LEU A 139 9.90 15.17 22.19
C LEU A 139 9.89 16.71 21.99
N ASP A 140 9.81 17.17 20.76
CA ASP A 140 9.80 18.61 20.44
C ASP A 140 8.39 19.22 20.53
N ASN A 141 7.34 18.41 20.54
CA ASN A 141 5.93 18.81 20.69
C ASN A 141 5.28 18.14 21.91
N PRO A 142 5.68 18.48 23.15
CA PRO A 142 5.17 17.84 24.36
C PRO A 142 3.72 18.27 24.72
#